data_012d654b04ef272c0159456c61951ee1
#
_entry.id   012d654b04ef272c0159456c61951ee1
#
_cell.length_a   1.000
_cell.length_b   1.000
_cell.length_c   1.000
_cell.angle_alpha   90.00
_cell.angle_beta   90.00
_cell.angle_gamma   90.00
#
_symmetry.space_group_name_H-M   'P 1'
#
loop_
_entity.id
_entity.type
_entity.pdbx_description
1 polymer ?
#
loop_
_entity_poly.entity_id
_entity_poly.type
_entity_poly.pdbx_seq_one_letter_code
_entity_poly.pdbx_strand_id
1 'polypeptide(L)'
;MITEVKRDLVALLKEAVGDIPITYDFLGENTAKGLVVTNLNMNIESNLSGDLDFDTVTADIMIISPYVNEVDQLADALLRDAPYGVGWIMGLQFTGASFTGDPTTGLHVCTLNISCEVNANGPGD
;
A
#
# COMPACT_ATOMS: atom_id res chain seq x y z
N MET A 1 -10.45 1.60 -14.07
CA MET A 1 -9.01 1.44 -13.78
C MET A 1 -8.64 1.90 -12.37
N ILE A 2 -9.02 3.11 -11.95
CA ILE A 2 -8.65 3.61 -10.61
C ILE A 2 -9.17 2.70 -9.51
N THR A 3 -10.44 2.31 -9.58
CA THR A 3 -11.07 1.42 -8.58
C THR A 3 -10.36 0.07 -8.53
N GLU A 4 -10.04 -0.48 -9.69
CA GLU A 4 -9.36 -1.78 -9.81
C GLU A 4 -7.95 -1.72 -9.24
N VAL A 5 -7.21 -0.65 -9.51
CA VAL A 5 -5.86 -0.46 -8.97
C VAL A 5 -5.90 -0.38 -7.43
N LYS A 6 -6.83 0.39 -6.88
CA LYS A 6 -6.99 0.50 -5.43
C LYS A 6 -7.36 -0.83 -4.79
N ARG A 7 -8.28 -1.57 -5.41
CA ARG A 7 -8.68 -2.90 -4.94
C ARG A 7 -7.51 -3.88 -4.97
N ASP A 8 -6.75 -3.88 -6.06
CA ASP A 8 -5.63 -4.81 -6.24
C ASP A 8 -4.48 -4.48 -5.31
N LEU A 9 -4.25 -3.21 -5.00
CA LEU A 9 -3.26 -2.83 -4.01
C LEU A 9 -3.61 -3.39 -2.62
N VAL A 10 -4.87 -3.28 -2.21
CA VAL A 10 -5.33 -3.86 -0.95
C VAL A 10 -5.17 -5.38 -0.97
N ALA A 11 -5.53 -6.04 -2.07
CA ALA A 11 -5.38 -7.49 -2.21
C ALA A 11 -3.92 -7.92 -2.10
N LEU A 12 -3.01 -7.16 -2.70
CA LEU A 12 -1.58 -7.42 -2.62
C LEU A 12 -1.07 -7.34 -1.16
N LEU A 13 -1.47 -6.30 -0.45
CA LEU A 13 -1.08 -6.13 0.95
C LEU A 13 -1.65 -7.24 1.83
N LYS A 14 -2.90 -7.65 1.59
CA LYS A 14 -3.53 -8.73 2.36
C LYS A 14 -2.82 -10.06 2.22
N GLU A 15 -2.23 -10.35 1.08
CA GLU A 15 -1.47 -11.59 0.91
C GLU A 15 -0.28 -11.68 1.86
N ALA A 16 0.29 -10.54 2.26
CA ALA A 16 1.40 -10.51 3.19
C ALA A 16 0.98 -10.48 4.66
N VAL A 17 -0.10 -9.75 4.99
CA VAL A 17 -0.46 -9.49 6.39
C VAL A 17 -1.72 -10.21 6.88
N GLY A 18 -2.51 -10.83 5.98
CA GLY A 18 -3.72 -11.56 6.37
C GLY A 18 -4.88 -10.63 6.73
N ASP A 19 -5.64 -11.01 7.74
CA ASP A 19 -6.90 -10.36 8.13
C ASP A 19 -6.73 -9.08 8.95
N ILE A 20 -5.73 -8.28 8.65
CA ILE A 20 -5.55 -6.98 9.27
C ILE A 20 -6.38 -5.96 8.50
N PRO A 21 -7.11 -5.04 9.18
CA PRO A 21 -7.83 -3.98 8.47
C PRO A 21 -6.90 -3.14 7.61
N ILE A 22 -7.29 -2.94 6.36
CA ILE A 22 -6.55 -2.12 5.40
C ILE A 22 -7.52 -1.08 4.84
N THR A 23 -7.22 0.19 5.08
CA THR A 23 -8.09 1.29 4.67
C THR A 23 -7.29 2.33 3.91
N TYR A 24 -7.99 3.21 3.19
CA TYR A 24 -7.39 4.36 2.54
C TYR A 24 -7.59 5.59 3.41
N ASP A 25 -6.53 6.39 3.56
CA ASP A 25 -6.48 7.72 4.17
C ASP A 25 -6.66 7.77 5.69
N PHE A 26 -7.53 6.93 6.26
CA PHE A 26 -7.85 7.00 7.70
C PHE A 26 -8.01 5.60 8.29
N LEU A 27 -7.62 5.46 9.56
CA LEU A 27 -7.99 4.27 10.33
C LEU A 27 -9.52 4.22 10.49
N GLY A 28 -10.08 3.02 10.47
CA GLY A 28 -11.49 2.82 10.77
C GLY A 28 -11.83 3.24 12.20
N GLU A 29 -13.09 3.63 12.43
CA GLU A 29 -13.56 3.97 13.77
C GLU A 29 -13.35 2.80 14.73
N ASN A 30 -12.96 3.13 15.95
CA ASN A 30 -12.68 2.16 17.01
C ASN A 30 -11.57 1.15 16.66
N THR A 31 -10.73 1.49 15.70
CA THR A 31 -9.62 0.65 15.28
C THR A 31 -8.30 1.28 15.70
N ALA A 32 -7.55 0.58 16.56
CA ALA A 32 -6.23 1.04 16.99
C ALA A 32 -5.09 0.38 16.20
N LYS A 33 -5.41 -0.56 15.31
CA LYS A 33 -4.41 -1.36 14.58
C LYS A 33 -4.87 -1.55 13.15
N GLY A 34 -3.97 -1.39 12.21
CA GLY A 34 -4.27 -1.62 10.81
C GLY A 34 -3.23 -1.03 9.90
N LEU A 35 -3.45 -1.21 8.62
CA LEU A 35 -2.69 -0.58 7.55
C LEU A 35 -3.52 0.55 6.94
N VAL A 36 -2.90 1.70 6.75
CA VAL A 36 -3.53 2.83 6.08
C VAL A 36 -2.70 3.16 4.84
N VAL A 37 -3.34 3.09 3.68
CA VAL A 37 -2.74 3.51 2.42
C VAL A 37 -3.03 4.99 2.23
N THR A 38 -2.00 5.79 2.13
CA THR A 38 -2.13 7.24 1.99
C THR A 38 -1.17 7.76 0.94
N ASN A 39 -1.35 9.00 0.53
CA ASN A 39 -0.54 9.65 -0.50
C ASN A 39 -0.46 8.83 -1.79
N LEU A 40 -1.59 8.24 -2.18
CA LEU A 40 -1.66 7.47 -3.41
C LEU A 40 -1.58 8.40 -4.61
N ASN A 41 -0.57 8.19 -5.44
CA ASN A 41 -0.36 8.94 -6.67
C ASN A 41 -0.27 7.98 -7.85
N MET A 42 -0.96 8.32 -8.93
CA MET A 42 -0.91 7.57 -10.17
C MET A 42 -0.37 8.50 -11.26
N ASN A 43 0.74 8.11 -11.87
CA ASN A 43 1.30 8.87 -12.97
C ASN A 43 0.46 8.65 -14.22
N ILE A 44 -0.01 9.73 -14.81
CA ILE A 44 -0.89 9.69 -15.98
C ILE A 44 -0.06 10.10 -17.21
N GLU A 45 -0.04 9.23 -18.22
CA GLU A 45 0.56 9.53 -19.49
C GLU A 45 -0.51 9.59 -20.57
N SER A 46 -0.39 10.56 -21.49
CA SER A 46 -1.22 10.61 -22.69
C SER A 46 -0.37 10.22 -23.88
N ASN A 47 -0.88 9.33 -24.72
CA ASN A 47 -0.19 8.93 -25.92
C ASN A 47 -0.60 9.82 -27.11
N LEU A 48 -0.01 9.57 -28.29
CA LEU A 48 -0.25 10.38 -29.49
C LEU A 48 -1.69 10.27 -30.00
N SER A 49 -2.43 9.22 -29.66
CA SER A 49 -3.82 9.09 -30.04
C SER A 49 -4.78 9.73 -29.04
N GLY A 50 -4.27 10.36 -27.99
CA GLY A 50 -5.07 11.06 -26.98
C GLY A 50 -5.58 10.17 -25.87
N ASP A 51 -5.24 8.88 -25.86
CA ASP A 51 -5.59 7.98 -24.77
C ASP A 51 -4.77 8.28 -23.52
N LEU A 52 -5.39 8.10 -22.35
CA LEU A 52 -4.74 8.29 -21.07
C LEU A 52 -4.41 6.93 -20.47
N ASP A 53 -3.15 6.76 -20.08
CA ASP A 53 -2.68 5.56 -19.39
C ASP A 53 -2.07 5.93 -18.06
N PHE A 54 -2.25 5.06 -17.07
CA PHE A 54 -1.49 5.11 -15.81
C PHE A 54 -0.33 4.14 -15.93
N ASP A 55 0.90 4.60 -15.68
CA ASP A 55 2.07 3.72 -15.76
C ASP A 55 2.65 3.35 -14.41
N THR A 56 2.66 4.26 -13.46
CA THR A 56 3.20 4.00 -12.13
C THR A 56 2.25 4.48 -11.03
N VAL A 57 2.32 3.79 -9.91
CA VAL A 57 1.58 4.12 -8.70
C VAL A 57 2.59 4.20 -7.56
N THR A 58 2.55 5.29 -6.81
CA THR A 58 3.30 5.42 -5.56
C THR A 58 2.34 5.63 -4.42
N ALA A 59 2.70 5.13 -3.25
CA ALA A 59 1.87 5.29 -2.05
C ALA A 59 2.74 5.13 -0.81
N ASP A 60 2.17 5.56 0.31
CA ASP A 60 2.73 5.32 1.63
C ASP A 60 1.81 4.33 2.35
N ILE A 61 2.40 3.28 2.91
CA ILE A 61 1.68 2.29 3.70
C ILE A 61 2.04 2.55 5.17
N MET A 62 1.09 3.03 5.93
CA MET A 62 1.26 3.28 7.36
C MET A 62 0.79 2.06 8.12
N ILE A 63 1.68 1.43 8.85
CA ILE A 63 1.39 0.30 9.71
C ILE A 63 1.26 0.85 11.13
N ILE A 64 0.08 0.71 11.71
CA ILE A 64 -0.27 1.38 12.98
C ILE A 64 -0.69 0.35 14.02
N SER A 65 -0.12 0.43 15.20
CA SER A 65 -0.50 -0.42 16.34
C SER A 65 -0.05 0.24 17.65
N PRO A 66 -0.77 -0.02 18.77
CA PRO A 66 -0.27 0.39 20.09
C PRO A 66 0.95 -0.44 20.55
N TYR A 67 1.31 -1.50 19.83
CA TYR A 67 2.42 -2.39 20.19
C TYR A 67 3.51 -2.33 19.12
N VAL A 68 4.70 -1.87 19.51
CA VAL A 68 5.82 -1.72 18.57
C VAL A 68 6.20 -3.06 17.92
N ASN A 69 6.14 -4.16 18.66
CA ASN A 69 6.46 -5.48 18.10
C ASN A 69 5.51 -5.88 16.97
N GLU A 70 4.23 -5.52 17.07
CA GLU A 70 3.27 -5.79 16.00
C GLU A 70 3.59 -4.98 14.74
N VAL A 71 3.95 -3.72 14.92
CA VAL A 71 4.36 -2.87 13.80
C VAL A 71 5.57 -3.48 13.09
N ASP A 72 6.57 -3.88 13.85
CA ASP A 72 7.78 -4.48 13.28
C ASP A 72 7.48 -5.80 12.56
N GLN A 73 6.64 -6.65 13.13
CA GLN A 73 6.26 -7.93 12.52
C GLN A 73 5.49 -7.72 11.21
N LEU A 74 4.56 -6.77 11.18
CA LEU A 74 3.80 -6.47 9.97
C LEU A 74 4.68 -5.86 8.89
N ALA A 75 5.61 -4.98 9.27
CA ALA A 75 6.57 -4.42 8.32
C ALA A 75 7.45 -5.52 7.72
N ASP A 76 7.97 -6.42 8.55
CA ASP A 76 8.76 -7.57 8.07
C ASP A 76 7.95 -8.46 7.13
N ALA A 77 6.68 -8.72 7.46
CA ALA A 77 5.82 -9.54 6.61
C ALA A 77 5.61 -8.89 5.24
N LEU A 78 5.37 -7.59 5.19
CA LEU A 78 5.22 -6.88 3.92
C LEU A 78 6.51 -6.93 3.09
N LEU A 79 7.65 -6.66 3.72
CA LEU A 79 8.93 -6.64 3.01
C LEU A 79 9.34 -8.02 2.50
N ARG A 80 8.95 -9.08 3.20
CA ARG A 80 9.34 -10.45 2.86
C ARG A 80 8.33 -11.16 1.96
N ASP A 81 7.04 -11.00 2.24
CA ASP A 81 5.99 -11.86 1.69
C ASP A 81 5.06 -11.16 0.69
N ALA A 82 5.15 -9.83 0.53
CA ALA A 82 4.31 -9.15 -0.46
C ALA A 82 4.63 -9.66 -1.86
N PRO A 83 3.62 -10.04 -2.65
CA PRO A 83 3.86 -10.55 -3.99
C PRO A 83 4.36 -9.45 -4.93
N TYR A 84 5.00 -9.87 -6.02
CA TYR A 84 5.49 -8.96 -7.05
C TYR A 84 4.37 -8.14 -7.71
N GLY A 85 3.18 -8.73 -7.83
CA GLY A 85 2.02 -8.06 -8.40
C GLY A 85 0.73 -8.82 -8.19
N VAL A 86 -0.38 -8.12 -8.33
CA VAL A 86 -1.73 -8.67 -8.28
C VAL A 86 -2.59 -7.90 -9.27
N GLY A 87 -3.24 -8.62 -10.19
CA GLY A 87 -4.20 -8.02 -11.11
C GLY A 87 -3.60 -6.90 -11.97
N TRP A 88 -4.08 -5.68 -11.77
CA TRP A 88 -3.66 -4.51 -12.55
C TRP A 88 -2.29 -3.95 -12.16
N ILE A 89 -1.73 -4.36 -11.02
CA ILE A 89 -0.46 -3.81 -10.53
C ILE A 89 0.63 -4.87 -10.52
N MET A 90 1.87 -4.43 -10.78
CA MET A 90 3.05 -5.29 -10.81
C MET A 90 4.29 -4.50 -10.43
N GLY A 91 5.41 -5.19 -10.27
CA GLY A 91 6.69 -4.54 -10.05
C GLY A 91 6.78 -3.83 -8.72
N LEU A 92 6.16 -4.37 -7.68
CA LEU A 92 6.19 -3.77 -6.34
C LEU A 92 7.62 -3.59 -5.87
N GLN A 93 7.95 -2.36 -5.46
CA GLN A 93 9.22 -2.01 -4.86
C GLN A 93 8.99 -1.20 -3.60
N PHE A 94 9.78 -1.47 -2.57
CA PHE A 94 9.82 -0.65 -1.37
C PHE A 94 11.00 0.31 -1.51
N THR A 95 10.70 1.61 -1.38
CA THR A 95 11.70 2.66 -1.61
C THR A 95 12.17 3.34 -0.34
N GLY A 96 11.49 3.12 0.77
CA GLY A 96 11.89 3.67 2.06
C GLY A 96 11.03 3.16 3.19
N ALA A 97 11.53 3.33 4.40
CA ALA A 97 10.83 3.00 5.64
C ALA A 97 11.17 4.02 6.70
N SER A 98 10.20 4.43 7.49
CA SER A 98 10.40 5.30 8.64
C SER A 98 9.55 4.81 9.80
N PHE A 99 10.05 5.04 11.01
CA PHE A 99 9.40 4.56 12.23
C PHE A 99 9.20 5.76 13.18
N THR A 100 8.01 5.86 13.75
CA THR A 100 7.71 6.92 14.71
C THR A 100 6.74 6.42 15.77
N GLY A 101 6.68 7.12 16.88
CA GLY A 101 5.70 6.87 17.94
C GLY A 101 5.04 8.19 18.32
N ASP A 102 3.76 8.13 18.65
CA ASP A 102 3.00 9.27 19.13
C ASP A 102 2.74 9.10 20.62
N PRO A 103 3.39 9.89 21.48
CA PRO A 103 3.19 9.76 22.92
C PRO A 103 1.79 10.17 23.39
N THR A 104 1.07 10.95 22.60
CA THR A 104 -0.30 11.37 22.94
C THR A 104 -1.29 10.23 22.75
N THR A 105 -1.18 9.48 21.65
CA THR A 105 -2.09 8.37 21.36
C THR A 105 -1.56 7.02 21.83
N GLY A 106 -0.26 6.91 22.09
CA GLY A 106 0.40 5.64 22.38
C GLY A 106 0.56 4.74 21.18
N LEU A 107 0.32 5.24 19.98
CA LEU A 107 0.42 4.45 18.75
C LEU A 107 1.83 4.50 18.16
N HIS A 108 2.27 3.36 17.66
CA HIS A 108 3.50 3.25 16.88
C HIS A 108 3.15 3.14 15.40
N VAL A 109 3.94 3.78 14.56
CA VAL A 109 3.70 3.83 13.12
C VAL A 109 4.99 3.50 12.38
N CYS A 110 4.90 2.57 11.45
CA CYS A 110 5.92 2.37 10.42
C CYS A 110 5.32 2.81 9.09
N THR A 111 5.99 3.71 8.39
CA THR A 111 5.58 4.13 7.06
C THR A 111 6.51 3.52 6.04
N LEU A 112 5.98 2.66 5.16
CA LEU A 112 6.70 2.10 4.04
C LEU A 112 6.30 2.85 2.78
N ASN A 113 7.29 3.33 2.05
CA ASN A 113 7.05 3.97 0.76
C ASN A 113 7.13 2.89 -0.32
N ILE A 114 6.13 2.83 -1.16
CA ILE A 114 6.07 1.82 -2.23
C ILE A 114 5.93 2.47 -3.60
N SER A 115 6.39 1.74 -4.60
CA SER A 115 6.18 2.05 -6.02
C SER A 115 5.82 0.77 -6.74
N CYS A 116 4.86 0.85 -7.64
CA CYS A 116 4.53 -0.26 -8.52
C CYS A 116 4.11 0.28 -9.90
N GLU A 117 4.03 -0.63 -10.85
CA GLU A 117 3.62 -0.32 -12.21
C GLU A 117 2.18 -0.75 -12.42
N VAL A 118 1.46 -0.04 -13.29
CA VAL A 118 0.13 -0.44 -13.73
C VAL A 118 0.28 -1.20 -15.04
N ASN A 119 -0.37 -2.36 -15.11
CA ASN A 119 -0.40 -3.14 -16.33
C ASN A 119 -1.39 -2.51 -17.32
N ALA A 120 -0.88 -1.81 -18.31
CA ALA A 120 -1.70 -1.09 -19.29
C ALA A 120 -2.59 -2.01 -20.13
N ASN A 121 -2.25 -3.30 -20.20
CA ASN A 121 -3.03 -4.30 -20.95
C ASN A 121 -4.08 -5.01 -20.08
N GLY A 122 -4.31 -4.51 -18.89
CA GLY A 122 -5.26 -5.09 -17.96
C GLY A 122 -4.62 -6.06 -16.96
N PRO A 123 -5.45 -6.82 -16.21
CA PRO A 123 -4.94 -7.69 -15.16
C PRO A 123 -3.95 -8.71 -15.71
N GLY A 124 -2.84 -8.88 -14.99
CA GLY A 124 -1.90 -9.95 -15.26
C GLY A 124 -2.45 -11.31 -14.79
N ASP A 125 -1.93 -12.37 -15.37
CA ASP A 125 -2.28 -13.73 -14.98
C ASP A 125 -1.54 -14.16 -13.71
#